data_cf98b9c6cd0cb7f8b74137faff83d77b
#
_entry.id   cf98b9c6cd0cb7f8b74137faff83d77b
#
_cell.length_a   1.000
_cell.length_b   1.000
_cell.length_c   1.000
_cell.angle_alpha   90.00
_cell.angle_beta   90.00
_cell.angle_gamma   90.00
#
_symmetry.space_group_name_H-M   'P 1'
#
loop_
_entity.id
_entity.type
_entity.pdbx_description
1 polymer ?
#
loop_
_entity_poly.entity_id
_entity_poly.type
_entity_poly.pdbx_seq_one_letter_code
_entity_poly.pdbx_strand_id
1 'polypeptide(L)'
;MTELTLTPGSATLADWRAIYRGAVPKLDAACRPKIRASAEAVARILAKGEPVYGINTGFGKLASVRIPESDLETLQRNIVLSHAAGVGEPMPVAVVRLMMALKLASLAQGASGVRAETIDLLQGMLANDVIPVVPAQGSVGASGDLAPLSHMT
;
A
#
# COMPACT_ATOMS: atom_id res chain seq x y z
N MET A 1 -21.13 2.01 12.14
CA MET A 1 -20.56 1.10 11.11
C MET A 1 -20.13 -0.17 11.81
N THR A 2 -20.30 -1.34 11.19
CA THR A 2 -19.93 -2.63 11.80
C THR A 2 -18.42 -2.82 11.64
N GLU A 3 -17.69 -3.04 12.75
CA GLU A 3 -16.28 -3.43 12.70
C GLU A 3 -16.14 -4.89 12.28
N LEU A 4 -15.11 -5.19 11.49
CA LEU A 4 -14.75 -6.54 11.07
C LEU A 4 -13.26 -6.76 11.32
N THR A 5 -12.91 -7.76 12.14
CA THR A 5 -11.51 -8.13 12.37
C THR A 5 -10.93 -8.75 11.10
N LEU A 6 -9.89 -8.13 10.56
CA LEU A 6 -9.20 -8.55 9.35
C LEU A 6 -7.89 -9.24 9.71
N THR A 7 -7.87 -10.57 9.56
CA THR A 7 -6.65 -11.36 9.72
C THR A 7 -5.99 -11.53 8.35
N PRO A 8 -4.78 -10.97 8.13
CA PRO A 8 -4.09 -11.07 6.86
C PRO A 8 -3.89 -12.53 6.39
N GLY A 9 -4.29 -12.83 5.17
CA GLY A 9 -4.21 -14.17 4.58
C GLY A 9 -5.36 -15.12 4.92
N SER A 10 -6.30 -14.72 5.80
CA SER A 10 -7.41 -15.59 6.22
C SER A 10 -8.80 -15.01 5.91
N ALA A 11 -8.86 -13.80 5.33
CA ALA A 11 -10.13 -13.15 5.01
C ALA A 11 -10.90 -13.91 3.92
N THR A 12 -12.18 -14.11 4.15
CA THR A 12 -13.10 -14.81 3.24
C THR A 12 -13.74 -13.87 2.24
N LEU A 13 -14.37 -14.41 1.19
CA LEU A 13 -15.18 -13.60 0.26
C LEU A 13 -16.35 -12.88 0.96
N ALA A 14 -16.88 -13.46 2.04
CA ALA A 14 -17.92 -12.83 2.84
C ALA A 14 -17.39 -11.57 3.55
N ASP A 15 -16.17 -11.61 4.09
CA ASP A 15 -15.51 -10.47 4.72
C ASP A 15 -15.26 -9.35 3.72
N TRP A 16 -14.72 -9.67 2.55
CA TRP A 16 -14.50 -8.69 1.47
C TRP A 16 -15.80 -8.06 0.98
N ARG A 17 -16.86 -8.84 0.88
CA ARG A 17 -18.19 -8.34 0.52
C ARG A 17 -18.75 -7.42 1.61
N ALA A 18 -18.53 -7.72 2.88
CA ALA A 18 -18.96 -6.87 3.99
C ALA A 18 -18.21 -5.52 3.95
N ILE A 19 -16.89 -5.52 3.71
CA ILE A 19 -16.09 -4.31 3.56
C ILE A 19 -16.54 -3.48 2.35
N TYR A 20 -16.78 -4.12 1.21
CA TYR A 20 -17.35 -3.46 0.03
C TYR A 20 -18.65 -2.74 0.34
N ARG A 21 -19.48 -3.30 1.24
CA ARG A 21 -20.77 -2.74 1.68
C ARG A 21 -20.66 -1.76 2.84
N GLY A 22 -19.43 -1.43 3.29
CA GLY A 22 -19.18 -0.39 4.30
C GLY A 22 -18.81 -0.89 5.68
N ALA A 23 -18.53 -2.20 5.88
CA ALA A 23 -17.91 -2.65 7.13
C ALA A 23 -16.49 -2.09 7.25
N VAL A 24 -16.10 -1.70 8.46
CA VAL A 24 -14.79 -1.13 8.77
C VAL A 24 -13.80 -2.24 9.10
N PRO A 25 -12.75 -2.47 8.29
CA PRO A 25 -11.74 -3.45 8.60
C PRO A 25 -10.86 -2.96 9.75
N LYS A 26 -10.64 -3.82 10.74
CA LYS A 26 -9.70 -3.62 11.83
C LYS A 26 -8.67 -4.75 11.82
N LEU A 27 -7.41 -4.42 11.65
CA LEU A 27 -6.36 -5.43 11.61
C LEU A 27 -6.25 -6.19 12.92
N ASP A 28 -6.08 -7.51 12.82
CA ASP A 28 -5.69 -8.35 13.94
C ASP A 28 -4.32 -7.89 14.47
N ALA A 29 -4.25 -7.62 15.76
CA ALA A 29 -3.02 -7.18 16.44
C ALA A 29 -1.87 -8.19 16.30
N ALA A 30 -2.17 -9.46 16.09
CA ALA A 30 -1.18 -10.51 15.89
C ALA A 30 -0.28 -10.32 14.65
N CYS A 31 -0.68 -9.48 13.68
CA CYS A 31 0.15 -9.14 12.52
C CYS A 31 1.29 -8.13 12.84
N ARG A 32 1.17 -7.35 13.92
CA ARG A 32 2.10 -6.26 14.27
C ARG A 32 3.58 -6.67 14.41
N PRO A 33 3.94 -7.78 15.06
CA PRO A 33 5.34 -8.21 15.15
C PRO A 33 5.98 -8.47 13.78
N LYS A 34 5.26 -9.09 12.84
CA LYS A 34 5.75 -9.35 11.47
C LYS A 34 5.99 -8.06 10.70
N ILE A 35 5.08 -7.09 10.80
CA ILE A 35 5.20 -5.77 10.17
C ILE A 35 6.49 -5.09 10.65
N ARG A 36 6.71 -5.03 11.97
CA ARG A 36 7.93 -4.43 12.55
C ARG A 36 9.19 -5.14 12.09
N ALA A 37 9.23 -6.45 12.18
CA ALA A 37 10.39 -7.24 11.74
C ALA A 37 10.75 -7.01 10.27
N SER A 38 9.74 -6.86 9.40
CA SER A 38 9.93 -6.55 7.98
C SER A 38 10.48 -5.14 7.76
N ALA A 39 9.97 -4.13 8.47
CA ALA A 39 10.49 -2.76 8.41
C ALA A 39 11.94 -2.66 8.92
N GLU A 40 12.25 -3.34 10.02
CA GLU A 40 13.62 -3.44 10.55
C GLU A 40 14.57 -4.13 9.57
N ALA A 41 14.10 -5.11 8.80
CA ALA A 41 14.90 -5.73 7.75
C ALA A 41 15.31 -4.73 6.67
N VAL A 42 14.39 -3.85 6.25
CA VAL A 42 14.70 -2.75 5.31
C VAL A 42 15.73 -1.79 5.90
N ALA A 43 15.61 -1.40 7.16
CA ALA A 43 16.58 -0.54 7.83
C ALA A 43 17.99 -1.18 7.85
N ARG A 44 18.08 -2.50 8.13
CA ARG A 44 19.35 -3.23 8.07
C ARG A 44 19.95 -3.30 6.66
N ILE A 45 19.10 -3.42 5.62
CA ILE A 45 19.53 -3.41 4.21
C ILE A 45 20.12 -2.05 3.84
N LEU A 46 19.44 -0.97 4.21
CA LEU A 46 19.92 0.40 3.95
C LEU A 46 21.28 0.66 4.64
N ALA A 47 21.42 0.21 5.88
CA ALA A 47 22.68 0.34 6.64
C ALA A 47 23.87 -0.38 6.00
N LYS A 48 23.65 -1.46 5.23
CA LYS A 48 24.72 -2.15 4.48
C LYS A 48 25.20 -1.37 3.26
N GLY A 49 24.37 -0.49 2.73
CA GLY A 49 24.69 0.33 1.55
C GLY A 49 24.75 -0.41 0.21
N GLU A 50 24.37 -1.69 0.17
CA GLU A 50 24.33 -2.48 -1.07
C GLU A 50 23.06 -2.12 -1.88
N PRO A 51 23.12 -2.15 -3.23
CA PRO A 51 21.95 -1.93 -4.07
C PRO A 51 20.92 -3.06 -3.87
N VAL A 52 19.70 -2.71 -3.47
CA VAL A 52 18.57 -3.66 -3.37
C VAL A 52 17.37 -3.08 -4.10
N TYR A 53 16.92 -3.80 -5.13
CA TYR A 53 15.81 -3.37 -5.97
C TYR A 53 14.55 -3.05 -5.16
N GLY A 54 13.95 -1.92 -5.45
CA GLY A 54 12.74 -1.44 -4.78
C GLY A 54 12.95 -0.82 -3.39
N ILE A 55 14.21 -0.79 -2.89
CA ILE A 55 14.56 -0.20 -1.59
C ILE A 55 15.42 1.06 -1.81
N ASN A 56 16.60 0.92 -2.43
CA ASN A 56 17.56 2.01 -2.63
C ASN A 56 18.11 2.06 -4.06
N THR A 57 17.33 1.61 -5.03
CA THR A 57 17.66 1.71 -6.46
C THR A 57 16.58 2.46 -7.21
N GLY A 58 16.88 2.89 -8.43
CA GLY A 58 15.85 3.26 -9.40
C GLY A 58 15.04 2.04 -9.85
N PHE A 59 14.11 2.28 -10.80
CA PHE A 59 13.18 1.27 -11.30
C PHE A 59 13.41 1.02 -12.80
N GLY A 60 12.95 -0.12 -13.31
CA GLY A 60 13.07 -0.49 -14.71
C GLY A 60 14.53 -0.49 -15.17
N LYS A 61 14.87 0.35 -16.13
CA LYS A 61 16.26 0.48 -16.65
C LYS A 61 17.26 0.97 -15.59
N LEU A 62 16.78 1.59 -14.52
CA LEU A 62 17.60 2.10 -13.42
C LEU A 62 17.63 1.15 -12.21
N ALA A 63 17.21 -0.09 -12.36
CA ALA A 63 17.12 -1.08 -11.28
C ALA A 63 18.48 -1.38 -10.60
N SER A 64 19.60 -1.19 -11.31
CA SER A 64 20.97 -1.35 -10.79
C SER A 64 21.60 -0.03 -10.32
N VAL A 65 20.94 1.11 -10.54
CA VAL A 65 21.45 2.41 -10.14
C VAL A 65 21.09 2.68 -8.70
N ARG A 66 22.10 2.74 -7.85
CA ARG A 66 21.94 3.07 -6.42
C ARG A 66 21.53 4.54 -6.28
N ILE A 67 20.52 4.77 -5.47
CA ILE A 67 20.06 6.10 -5.08
C ILE A 67 20.64 6.44 -3.71
N PRO A 68 21.27 7.60 -3.53
CA PRO A 68 21.74 8.06 -2.22
C PRO A 68 20.57 8.12 -1.21
N GLU A 69 20.86 7.86 0.06
CA GLU A 69 19.85 7.87 1.12
C GLU A 69 19.14 9.24 1.23
N SER A 70 19.89 10.33 1.01
CA SER A 70 19.35 11.71 0.94
C SER A 70 18.27 11.91 -0.11
N ASP A 71 18.27 11.11 -1.16
CA ASP A 71 17.40 11.28 -2.32
C ASP A 71 16.24 10.27 -2.34
N LEU A 72 16.21 9.31 -1.40
CA LEU A 72 15.18 8.28 -1.35
C LEU A 72 13.78 8.85 -1.15
N GLU A 73 13.62 9.87 -0.31
CA GLU A 73 12.34 10.55 -0.11
C GLU A 73 11.87 11.22 -1.40
N THR A 74 12.76 11.93 -2.08
CA THR A 74 12.47 12.57 -3.38
C THR A 74 12.11 11.52 -4.43
N LEU A 75 12.82 10.38 -4.46
CA LEU A 75 12.50 9.28 -5.35
C LEU A 75 11.08 8.76 -5.10
N GLN A 76 10.72 8.48 -3.85
CA GLN A 76 9.39 7.97 -3.48
C GLN A 76 8.29 8.97 -3.89
N ARG A 77 8.47 10.24 -3.58
CA ARG A 77 7.53 11.29 -3.99
C ARG A 77 7.38 11.37 -5.51
N ASN A 78 8.47 11.33 -6.24
CA ASN A 78 8.45 11.42 -7.71
C ASN A 78 7.79 10.18 -8.35
N ILE A 79 7.94 9.00 -7.77
CA ILE A 79 7.25 7.79 -8.21
C ILE A 79 5.73 7.99 -8.11
N VAL A 80 5.24 8.44 -6.96
CA VAL A 80 3.80 8.70 -6.77
C VAL A 80 3.31 9.72 -7.80
N LEU A 81 3.96 10.87 -7.90
CA LEU A 81 3.54 11.96 -8.80
C LEU A 81 3.57 11.55 -10.27
N SER A 82 4.58 10.82 -10.69
CA SER A 82 4.72 10.40 -12.10
C SER A 82 3.75 9.29 -12.51
N HIS A 83 3.27 8.52 -11.55
CA HIS A 83 2.34 7.41 -11.80
C HIS A 83 0.87 7.78 -11.53
N ALA A 84 0.57 8.91 -10.89
CA ALA A 84 -0.78 9.42 -10.69
C ALA A 84 -1.36 9.99 -12.00
N ALA A 85 -1.41 9.16 -13.03
CA ALA A 85 -1.78 9.51 -14.41
C ALA A 85 -3.14 8.92 -14.83
N GLY A 86 -3.98 8.53 -13.86
CA GLY A 86 -5.32 8.03 -14.12
C GLY A 86 -6.24 9.14 -14.68
N VAL A 87 -7.17 8.75 -15.52
CA VAL A 87 -8.15 9.64 -16.17
C VAL A 87 -9.56 9.04 -16.12
N GLY A 88 -10.55 9.80 -16.56
CA GLY A 88 -11.94 9.37 -16.61
C GLY A 88 -12.70 9.60 -15.30
N GLU A 89 -13.90 9.05 -15.22
CA GLU A 89 -14.77 9.20 -14.06
C GLU A 89 -14.18 8.55 -12.81
N PRO A 90 -14.48 9.08 -11.61
CA PRO A 90 -14.09 8.43 -10.37
C PRO A 90 -14.66 7.01 -10.25
N MET A 91 -13.84 6.08 -9.76
CA MET A 91 -14.33 4.76 -9.38
C MET A 91 -15.37 4.88 -8.25
N PRO A 92 -16.36 3.96 -8.20
CA PRO A 92 -17.31 3.91 -7.09
C PRO A 92 -16.58 3.79 -5.74
N VAL A 93 -17.03 4.55 -4.74
CA VAL A 93 -16.45 4.58 -3.38
C VAL A 93 -16.28 3.18 -2.79
N ALA A 94 -17.26 2.28 -3.00
CA ALA A 94 -17.20 0.90 -2.51
C ALA A 94 -16.04 0.10 -3.13
N VAL A 95 -15.70 0.37 -4.40
CA VAL A 95 -14.56 -0.26 -5.09
C VAL A 95 -13.25 0.23 -4.51
N VAL A 96 -13.11 1.56 -4.33
CA VAL A 96 -11.90 2.15 -3.75
C VAL A 96 -11.73 1.70 -2.29
N ARG A 97 -12.80 1.65 -1.49
CA ARG A 97 -12.77 1.09 -0.13
C ARG A 97 -12.25 -0.35 -0.12
N LEU A 98 -12.75 -1.19 -1.02
CA LEU A 98 -12.27 -2.58 -1.13
C LEU A 98 -10.79 -2.63 -1.56
N MET A 99 -10.38 -1.80 -2.51
CA MET A 99 -8.97 -1.70 -2.93
C MET A 99 -8.06 -1.31 -1.77
N MET A 100 -8.45 -0.31 -0.97
CA MET A 100 -7.71 0.10 0.23
C MET A 100 -7.61 -1.04 1.25
N ALA A 101 -8.70 -1.75 1.50
CA ALA A 101 -8.73 -2.85 2.46
C ALA A 101 -7.88 -4.06 1.99
N LEU A 102 -7.91 -4.39 0.71
CA LEU A 102 -7.05 -5.42 0.12
C LEU A 102 -5.57 -5.02 0.24
N LYS A 103 -5.24 -3.74 -0.01
CA LYS A 103 -3.89 -3.22 0.18
C LYS A 103 -3.46 -3.28 1.64
N LEU A 104 -4.34 -2.87 2.56
CA LEU A 104 -4.11 -2.97 4.00
C LEU A 104 -3.78 -4.41 4.42
N ALA A 105 -4.59 -5.39 4.00
CA ALA A 105 -4.35 -6.81 4.28
C ALA A 105 -3.04 -7.33 3.68
N SER A 106 -2.72 -6.91 2.46
CA SER A 106 -1.46 -7.27 1.79
C SER A 106 -0.24 -6.75 2.54
N LEU A 107 -0.23 -5.47 2.91
CA LEU A 107 0.87 -4.85 3.66
C LEU A 107 1.01 -5.45 5.06
N ALA A 108 -0.11 -5.77 5.71
CA ALA A 108 -0.14 -6.35 7.05
C ALA A 108 0.36 -7.80 7.13
N GLN A 109 0.64 -8.45 6.00
CA GLN A 109 1.35 -9.74 6.00
C GLN A 109 2.81 -9.61 6.45
N GLY A 110 3.37 -8.41 6.50
CA GLY A 110 4.72 -8.15 6.98
C GLY A 110 5.81 -8.67 6.05
N ALA A 111 5.59 -8.61 4.73
CA ALA A 111 6.55 -9.04 3.73
C ALA A 111 7.14 -7.89 2.88
N SER A 112 6.53 -6.70 2.94
CA SER A 112 6.88 -5.57 2.05
C SER A 112 7.81 -4.52 2.67
N GLY A 113 8.14 -4.64 3.95
CA GLY A 113 9.06 -3.71 4.63
C GLY A 113 8.49 -2.31 4.88
N VAL A 114 7.19 -2.11 4.67
CA VAL A 114 6.56 -0.81 4.93
C VAL A 114 6.53 -0.50 6.41
N ARG A 115 6.65 0.78 6.75
CA ARG A 115 6.58 1.26 8.12
C ARG A 115 5.18 1.02 8.72
N ALA A 116 5.13 0.80 10.03
CA ALA A 116 3.86 0.58 10.74
C ALA A 116 2.91 1.78 10.61
N GLU A 117 3.44 3.00 10.60
CA GLU A 117 2.68 4.25 10.46
C GLU A 117 1.89 4.31 9.14
N THR A 118 2.44 3.77 8.05
CA THR A 118 1.74 3.70 6.76
C THR A 118 0.51 2.79 6.84
N ILE A 119 0.64 1.67 7.54
CA ILE A 119 -0.48 0.73 7.77
C ILE A 119 -1.52 1.37 8.69
N ASP A 120 -1.08 2.06 9.74
CA ASP A 120 -1.96 2.74 10.69
C ASP A 120 -2.73 3.88 10.01
N LEU A 121 -2.07 4.65 9.14
CA LEU A 121 -2.70 5.68 8.34
C LEU A 121 -3.80 5.09 7.44
N LEU A 122 -3.48 4.05 6.68
CA LEU A 122 -4.44 3.41 5.77
C LEU A 122 -5.64 2.83 6.53
N GLN A 123 -5.41 2.20 7.68
CA GLN A 123 -6.48 1.72 8.56
C GLN A 123 -7.30 2.89 9.12
N GLY A 124 -6.65 3.97 9.53
CA GLY A 124 -7.30 5.18 10.02
C GLY A 124 -8.18 5.85 8.96
N MET A 125 -7.73 5.92 7.71
CA MET A 125 -8.54 6.42 6.59
C MET A 125 -9.81 5.57 6.43
N LEU A 126 -9.70 4.24 6.41
CA LEU A 126 -10.85 3.33 6.32
C LEU A 126 -11.80 3.48 7.51
N ALA A 127 -11.27 3.64 8.73
CA ALA A 127 -12.06 3.80 9.94
C ALA A 127 -12.86 5.12 9.97
N ASN A 128 -12.33 6.16 9.35
CA ASN A 128 -12.97 7.49 9.29
C ASN A 128 -13.66 7.77 7.94
N ASP A 129 -13.83 6.75 7.11
CA ASP A 129 -14.45 6.85 5.77
C ASP A 129 -13.78 7.89 4.86
N VAL A 130 -12.47 8.07 5.03
CA VAL A 130 -11.64 8.92 4.16
C VAL A 130 -11.23 8.08 2.95
N ILE A 131 -12.00 8.20 1.87
CA ILE A 131 -11.81 7.42 0.65
C ILE A 131 -11.30 8.34 -0.45
N PRO A 132 -10.09 8.13 -0.99
CA PRO A 132 -9.52 8.97 -2.04
C PRO A 132 -10.29 8.83 -3.35
N VAL A 133 -10.18 9.84 -4.19
CA VAL A 133 -10.72 9.81 -5.55
C VAL A 133 -9.71 9.11 -6.46
N VAL A 134 -10.10 7.96 -7.00
CA VAL A 134 -9.27 7.19 -7.94
C VAL A 134 -9.98 7.12 -9.29
N PRO A 135 -9.38 7.63 -10.37
CA PRO A 135 -9.95 7.54 -11.71
C PRO A 135 -10.10 6.11 -12.20
N ALA A 136 -11.15 5.85 -12.97
CA ALA A 136 -11.47 4.50 -13.45
C ALA A 136 -10.53 3.97 -14.54
N GLN A 137 -9.80 4.84 -15.21
CA GLN A 137 -8.86 4.51 -16.28
C GLN A 137 -7.45 4.88 -15.88
N GLY A 138 -6.55 3.91 -15.85
CA GLY A 138 -5.15 4.10 -15.44
C GLY A 138 -4.45 2.78 -15.13
N SER A 139 -5.22 1.73 -14.81
CA SER A 139 -4.69 0.38 -14.67
C SER A 139 -4.27 -0.16 -16.04
N VAL A 140 -3.06 -0.72 -16.09
CA VAL A 140 -2.56 -1.42 -17.28
C VAL A 140 -2.52 -2.95 -17.07
N GLY A 141 -3.08 -3.43 -15.95
CA GLY A 141 -3.09 -4.84 -15.59
C GLY A 141 -1.71 -5.44 -15.34
N ALA A 142 -0.69 -4.59 -15.19
CA ALA A 142 0.68 -5.01 -14.89
C ALA A 142 0.92 -5.11 -13.38
N SER A 143 1.98 -5.82 -13.01
CA SER A 143 2.37 -5.99 -11.61
C SER A 143 2.53 -4.64 -10.90
N GLY A 144 1.87 -4.52 -9.75
CA GLY A 144 1.90 -3.34 -8.91
C GLY A 144 0.79 -2.33 -9.18
N ASP A 145 0.16 -2.36 -10.36
CA ASP A 145 -0.97 -1.50 -10.75
C ASP A 145 -0.79 -0.03 -10.30
N LEU A 146 0.29 0.58 -10.77
CA LEU A 146 0.89 1.78 -10.17
C LEU A 146 -0.03 3.01 -10.19
N ALA A 147 -0.76 3.24 -11.31
CA ALA A 147 -1.58 4.45 -11.42
C ALA A 147 -2.72 4.48 -10.39
N PRO A 148 -3.59 3.46 -10.24
CA PRO A 148 -4.61 3.47 -9.21
C PRO A 148 -4.05 3.58 -7.79
N LEU A 149 -2.92 2.90 -7.50
CA LEU A 149 -2.29 2.97 -6.18
C LEU A 149 -1.68 4.35 -5.90
N SER A 150 -1.13 5.03 -6.92
CA SER A 150 -0.60 6.39 -6.76
C SER A 150 -1.70 7.42 -6.49
N HIS A 151 -2.90 7.23 -7.05
CA HIS A 151 -4.06 8.06 -6.70
C HIS A 151 -4.61 7.78 -5.30
N MET A 152 -4.31 6.61 -4.74
CA MET A 152 -4.70 6.25 -3.38
C MET A 152 -3.77 6.83 -2.30
N THR A 153 -2.54 7.20 -2.69
CA THR A 153 -1.51 7.72 -1.79
C THR A 153 -1.68 9.21 -1.55
#